data_ef8cfb915bf39606d3802454b9669e27
#
_entry.id   ef8cfb915bf39606d3802454b9669e27
#
_cell.length_a   1.000
_cell.length_b   1.000
_cell.length_c   1.000
_cell.angle_alpha   90.00
_cell.angle_beta   90.00
_cell.angle_gamma   90.00
#
_symmetry.space_group_name_H-M   'P 1'
#
loop_
_entity.id
_entity.type
_entity.pdbx_description
1 polymer ?
#
loop_
_entity_poly.entity_id
_entity_poly.type
_entity_poly.pdbx_seq_one_letter_code
_entity_poly.pdbx_strand_id
1 'polypeptide(L)'
;MPRGTVRGTTDPARHPERTRMRRGRPLTGEHATVVALLGGNKLESSTSDSCPGEALQLDLFCCRLILKHVGRNEIIIIYLSVSIEMETERVENERNITAVDLFAGCGGMSLGFEKAGVNVVAAYDNWDAAIDVYRANFQHPVFKRDLSDVSVSEEVAGFAPDIIIGGPPCQDFSQAGKRSEDGGRAILSVRYAEIIARCKPRFIVMENVPRVRTSKSMEAIRATLKAQGYGLSGRVMDASLCGVPQARKRYFLIGCLGAPDGFLDPYLEKGLSDHQMTIREYLGNELGIDYYFRIPRSYTRRAIFSIDEPSVTIRGVDRPIPPNYKLHPNDAADLSQARCLTPKERSRIQTFPESFKFFGSKTDINQMVGNAVPVNLATYVARALLEYRRDVSDGLR
;
A
#
# COMPACT_ATOMS: atom_id res chain seq x y z
N MET A 1 -63.83 11.72 -10.43
CA MET A 1 -64.27 12.29 -11.76
C MET A 1 -63.95 13.76 -11.77
N PRO A 2 -63.55 14.36 -12.90
CA PRO A 2 -63.21 13.83 -14.21
C PRO A 2 -61.70 14.04 -14.54
N ARG A 3 -61.10 13.24 -15.29
CA ARG A 3 -60.79 13.15 -16.74
C ARG A 3 -60.32 14.46 -17.39
N GLY A 4 -59.06 14.48 -17.84
CA GLY A 4 -58.47 15.44 -18.78
C GLY A 4 -57.37 14.77 -19.54
N THR A 5 -57.66 14.18 -20.67
CA THR A 5 -56.78 13.67 -21.71
C THR A 5 -56.29 14.82 -22.61
N VAL A 6 -55.00 14.89 -22.89
CA VAL A 6 -54.49 15.52 -24.13
C VAL A 6 -53.41 14.60 -24.72
N ARG A 7 -53.70 14.21 -25.97
CA ARG A 7 -52.78 13.60 -26.97
C ARG A 7 -51.67 14.61 -27.31
N GLY A 8 -50.50 14.27 -27.53
CA GLY A 8 -49.89 13.47 -28.57
C GLY A 8 -49.05 14.38 -29.45
N THR A 9 -47.81 14.07 -29.68
CA THR A 9 -47.20 14.08 -31.01
C THR A 9 -45.82 13.40 -30.92
N THR A 10 -45.72 12.37 -31.70
CA THR A 10 -44.52 11.64 -32.06
C THR A 10 -43.65 12.44 -32.97
N ASP A 11 -42.33 12.43 -32.75
CA ASP A 11 -41.37 12.68 -33.82
C ASP A 11 -40.17 11.76 -33.71
N PRO A 12 -39.68 11.18 -34.81
CA PRO A 12 -38.90 9.95 -34.81
C PRO A 12 -37.39 10.20 -34.89
N ALA A 13 -36.68 9.24 -34.35
CA ALA A 13 -35.32 8.78 -34.56
C ALA A 13 -34.42 9.57 -35.55
N ARG A 14 -33.31 10.10 -35.05
CA ARG A 14 -32.11 10.35 -35.89
C ARG A 14 -31.10 9.22 -35.66
N HIS A 15 -30.95 8.39 -36.70
CA HIS A 15 -29.81 7.47 -36.84
C HIS A 15 -28.52 8.28 -37.12
N PRO A 16 -27.37 7.83 -36.60
CA PRO A 16 -26.09 8.40 -37.05
C PRO A 16 -25.77 7.89 -38.46
N GLU A 17 -25.43 8.87 -39.33
CA GLU A 17 -25.06 8.65 -40.71
C GLU A 17 -23.85 7.72 -40.87
N ARG A 18 -24.04 6.66 -41.63
CA ARG A 18 -22.94 5.83 -42.15
C ARG A 18 -22.20 6.68 -43.21
N THR A 19 -20.96 7.01 -42.93
CA THR A 19 -20.06 7.65 -43.93
C THR A 19 -19.81 6.67 -45.07
N ARG A 20 -20.42 6.95 -46.21
CA ARG A 20 -20.24 6.23 -47.47
C ARG A 20 -18.90 6.64 -48.08
N MET A 21 -17.95 5.72 -48.15
CA MET A 21 -16.73 5.90 -48.96
C MET A 21 -17.12 6.11 -50.44
N ARG A 22 -16.83 7.27 -50.99
CA ARG A 22 -16.85 7.49 -52.44
C ARG A 22 -15.60 6.81 -53.03
N ARG A 23 -15.81 5.84 -53.92
CA ARG A 23 -14.77 5.29 -54.79
C ARG A 23 -14.30 6.40 -55.74
N GLY A 24 -13.08 6.92 -55.52
CA GLY A 24 -12.35 7.75 -56.48
C GLY A 24 -11.79 6.88 -57.59
N ARG A 25 -11.74 7.45 -58.86
CA ARG A 25 -11.13 6.82 -60.01
C ARG A 25 -9.64 6.57 -59.79
N PRO A 26 -9.03 5.55 -60.41
CA PRO A 26 -7.60 5.25 -60.24
C PRO A 26 -6.78 6.40 -60.84
N LEU A 27 -5.92 7.00 -60.03
CA LEU A 27 -4.89 7.95 -60.45
C LEU A 27 -3.67 7.14 -60.94
N THR A 28 -3.33 7.31 -62.20
CA THR A 28 -2.06 6.89 -62.79
C THR A 28 -1.02 7.95 -62.44
N GLY A 29 -0.09 7.66 -61.56
CA GLY A 29 1.00 8.54 -61.17
C GLY A 29 1.53 8.19 -59.80
N GLU A 30 2.83 8.11 -59.66
CA GLU A 30 3.61 7.56 -58.51
C GLU A 30 3.56 8.40 -57.22
N HIS A 31 2.41 8.89 -56.79
CA HIS A 31 2.28 9.59 -55.51
C HIS A 31 1.07 9.04 -54.72
N ALA A 32 1.34 8.32 -53.65
CA ALA A 32 0.31 7.95 -52.69
C ALA A 32 0.24 9.00 -51.58
N THR A 33 -0.89 9.76 -51.52
CA THR A 33 -1.16 10.67 -50.42
C THR A 33 -2.01 9.93 -49.38
N VAL A 34 -1.45 9.69 -48.18
CA VAL A 34 -2.20 9.16 -47.07
C VAL A 34 -2.77 10.32 -46.24
N VAL A 35 -4.07 10.44 -46.20
CA VAL A 35 -4.75 11.40 -45.30
C VAL A 35 -5.38 10.60 -44.16
N ALA A 36 -4.81 10.75 -42.99
CA ALA A 36 -5.39 10.23 -41.74
C ALA A 36 -6.09 11.39 -41.02
N LEU A 37 -7.37 11.24 -40.74
CA LEU A 37 -8.14 12.17 -39.90
C LEU A 37 -8.32 11.54 -38.54
N LEU A 38 -7.61 12.06 -37.55
CA LEU A 38 -7.85 11.78 -36.13
C LEU A 38 -8.23 13.10 -35.45
N GLY A 39 -9.45 13.16 -34.93
CA GLY A 39 -9.85 14.24 -34.00
C GLY A 39 -9.83 15.66 -34.56
N GLY A 40 -10.12 15.89 -35.85
CA GLY A 40 -10.37 17.26 -36.41
C GLY A 40 -9.13 18.07 -36.79
N ASN A 41 -7.91 17.57 -36.63
CA ASN A 41 -6.69 18.27 -37.04
C ASN A 41 -6.12 17.70 -38.34
N LYS A 42 -5.75 18.61 -39.27
CA LYS A 42 -5.16 18.28 -40.56
C LYS A 42 -3.64 18.17 -40.41
N LEU A 43 -3.08 17.02 -40.76
CA LEU A 43 -1.63 16.77 -40.76
C LEU A 43 -1.08 17.06 -42.16
N GLU A 44 -0.08 17.92 -42.26
CA GLU A 44 0.68 18.15 -43.50
C GLU A 44 1.87 17.19 -43.56
N SER A 45 2.02 16.47 -44.67
CA SER A 45 3.14 15.57 -44.92
C SER A 45 4.21 16.25 -45.74
N SER A 46 5.46 16.18 -45.29
CA SER A 46 6.64 16.49 -46.12
C SER A 46 7.15 15.20 -46.77
N THR A 47 7.24 15.13 -48.07
CA THR A 47 7.86 14.04 -48.83
C THR A 47 9.32 14.37 -49.12
N SER A 48 10.24 13.51 -48.73
CA SER A 48 11.61 13.49 -49.24
C SER A 48 11.75 12.37 -50.29
N ASP A 49 12.29 12.71 -51.47
CA ASP A 49 12.61 11.72 -52.52
C ASP A 49 13.75 10.80 -52.05
N SER A 50 13.44 9.54 -51.76
CA SER A 50 14.47 8.53 -51.57
C SER A 50 13.96 7.12 -51.84
N CYS A 51 14.79 6.33 -52.44
CA CYS A 51 14.79 4.96 -52.99
C CYS A 51 13.71 3.95 -52.57
N PRO A 52 13.33 3.01 -53.45
CA PRO A 52 12.31 1.99 -53.19
C PRO A 52 12.86 0.94 -52.25
N GLY A 53 12.29 0.88 -51.06
CA GLY A 53 12.59 -0.11 -50.02
C GLY A 53 12.71 0.41 -48.58
N GLU A 54 12.63 1.72 -48.38
CA GLU A 54 12.75 2.35 -47.06
C GLU A 54 11.39 2.49 -46.34
N ALA A 55 11.44 2.32 -45.03
CA ALA A 55 10.29 2.50 -44.14
C ALA A 55 10.03 4.00 -43.95
N LEU A 56 8.82 4.47 -44.18
CA LEU A 56 8.41 5.84 -43.88
C LEU A 56 8.17 5.96 -42.36
N GLN A 57 8.95 6.81 -41.72
CA GLN A 57 8.79 7.09 -40.29
C GLN A 57 8.03 8.43 -40.15
N LEU A 58 6.85 8.36 -39.53
CA LEU A 58 6.05 9.53 -39.19
C LEU A 58 6.05 9.66 -37.66
N ASP A 59 6.62 10.75 -37.16
CA ASP A 59 6.53 11.12 -35.76
C ASP A 59 5.25 11.95 -35.55
N LEU A 60 4.24 11.33 -34.98
CA LEU A 60 3.07 11.99 -34.44
C LEU A 60 3.31 12.19 -32.95
N PHE A 61 3.03 13.39 -32.44
CA PHE A 61 3.15 13.69 -31.00
C PHE A 61 2.84 12.45 -30.16
N CYS A 62 3.87 11.82 -29.55
CA CYS A 62 3.82 10.63 -28.72
C CYS A 62 3.62 9.24 -29.40
N CYS A 63 3.53 9.11 -30.71
CA CYS A 63 3.41 7.80 -31.37
C CYS A 63 4.37 7.67 -32.54
N ARG A 64 5.25 6.67 -32.54
CA ARG A 64 6.02 6.28 -33.73
C ARG A 64 5.23 5.30 -34.58
N LEU A 65 4.81 5.74 -35.77
CA LEU A 65 4.19 4.88 -36.76
C LEU A 65 5.26 4.38 -37.73
N ILE A 66 5.51 3.10 -37.79
CA ILE A 66 6.37 2.52 -38.81
C ILE A 66 5.49 1.85 -39.85
N LEU A 67 5.44 2.44 -41.05
CA LEU A 67 4.77 1.87 -42.20
C LEU A 67 5.76 1.04 -43.02
N LYS A 68 5.53 -0.27 -43.15
CA LYS A 68 6.29 -1.12 -44.06
C LYS A 68 5.47 -1.41 -45.32
N HIS A 69 6.07 -1.20 -46.48
CA HIS A 69 5.50 -1.55 -47.78
C HIS A 69 5.72 -3.05 -48.02
N VAL A 70 4.62 -3.80 -48.18
CA VAL A 70 4.66 -5.23 -48.43
C VAL A 70 3.87 -5.49 -49.70
N GLY A 71 4.57 -5.44 -50.87
CA GLY A 71 3.94 -5.73 -52.19
C GLY A 71 3.29 -4.51 -52.87
N ARG A 72 2.93 -4.70 -54.13
CA ARG A 72 2.52 -3.61 -55.04
C ARG A 72 1.28 -2.79 -54.62
N ASN A 73 0.48 -3.22 -53.65
CA ASN A 73 -0.75 -2.52 -53.23
C ASN A 73 -1.15 -2.75 -51.76
N GLU A 74 -0.30 -3.31 -50.90
CA GLU A 74 -0.64 -3.53 -49.52
C GLU A 74 0.31 -2.79 -48.55
N ILE A 75 -0.25 -1.85 -47.79
CA ILE A 75 0.42 -1.19 -46.68
C ILE A 75 -0.11 -1.85 -45.38
N ILE A 76 0.75 -2.54 -44.69
CA ILE A 76 0.41 -3.12 -43.39
C ILE A 76 0.81 -2.13 -42.29
N ILE A 77 -0.18 -1.66 -41.53
CA ILE A 77 0.04 -0.86 -40.29
C ILE A 77 0.38 -1.84 -39.18
N ILE A 78 1.67 -2.02 -38.92
CA ILE A 78 2.13 -2.80 -37.77
C ILE A 78 2.63 -1.82 -36.72
N TYR A 79 2.10 -1.89 -35.51
CA TYR A 79 2.46 -1.16 -34.29
C TYR A 79 1.74 0.15 -34.00
N LEU A 80 0.47 0.06 -33.61
CA LEU A 80 -0.19 1.10 -32.78
C LEU A 80 -0.39 0.67 -31.30
N SER A 81 -0.40 -0.62 -31.02
CA SER A 81 -0.72 -1.12 -29.68
C SER A 81 0.47 -1.09 -28.71
N VAL A 82 1.65 -1.48 -29.14
CA VAL A 82 2.81 -1.60 -28.22
C VAL A 82 3.31 -0.24 -27.72
N SER A 83 3.26 0.80 -28.57
CA SER A 83 3.70 2.14 -28.16
C SER A 83 2.71 2.83 -27.21
N ILE A 84 1.42 2.60 -27.39
CA ILE A 84 0.37 3.12 -26.50
C ILE A 84 0.42 2.43 -25.13
N GLU A 85 0.64 1.12 -25.10
CA GLU A 85 0.79 0.38 -23.85
C GLU A 85 2.04 0.81 -23.07
N MET A 86 3.18 1.00 -23.73
CA MET A 86 4.41 1.51 -23.11
C MET A 86 4.31 2.96 -22.63
N GLU A 87 3.59 3.84 -23.34
CA GLU A 87 3.41 5.23 -22.95
C GLU A 87 2.40 5.36 -21.80
N THR A 88 1.32 4.56 -21.80
CA THR A 88 0.38 4.48 -20.66
C THR A 88 1.06 3.92 -19.42
N GLU A 89 1.91 2.89 -19.55
CA GLU A 89 2.70 2.37 -18.43
C GLU A 89 3.72 3.40 -17.92
N ARG A 90 4.36 4.18 -18.81
CA ARG A 90 5.29 5.24 -18.42
C ARG A 90 4.59 6.41 -17.73
N VAL A 91 3.44 6.86 -18.22
CA VAL A 91 2.62 7.90 -17.59
C VAL A 91 2.05 7.41 -16.26
N GLU A 92 1.64 6.15 -16.14
CA GLU A 92 1.23 5.56 -14.87
C GLU A 92 2.39 5.45 -13.87
N ASN A 93 3.61 5.28 -14.35
CA ASN A 93 4.81 5.17 -13.51
C ASN A 93 5.29 6.54 -12.99
N GLU A 94 5.05 7.61 -13.75
CA GLU A 94 5.30 9.00 -13.32
C GLU A 94 4.19 9.54 -12.42
N ARG A 95 3.02 8.91 -12.37
CA ARG A 95 1.93 9.27 -11.45
C ARG A 95 2.32 8.93 -10.01
N ASN A 96 2.11 9.87 -9.11
CA ASN A 96 2.22 9.62 -7.66
C ASN A 96 1.33 8.46 -7.26
N ILE A 97 1.94 7.34 -6.85
CA ILE A 97 1.22 6.15 -6.40
C ILE A 97 0.38 6.46 -5.16
N THR A 98 -0.89 6.12 -5.21
CA THR A 98 -1.86 6.42 -4.15
C THR A 98 -2.13 5.23 -3.23
N ALA A 99 -2.41 5.50 -1.94
CA ALA A 99 -2.80 4.47 -1.00
C ALA A 99 -4.00 4.86 -0.14
N VAL A 100 -4.78 3.85 0.28
CA VAL A 100 -5.79 3.97 1.33
C VAL A 100 -5.38 3.07 2.49
N ASP A 101 -5.43 3.60 3.74
CA ASP A 101 -5.08 2.87 4.97
C ASP A 101 -6.35 2.44 5.71
N LEU A 102 -6.54 1.12 5.83
CA LEU A 102 -7.65 0.52 6.55
C LEU A 102 -7.16 0.04 7.93
N PHE A 103 -7.93 0.31 8.98
CA PHE A 103 -7.53 0.08 10.37
C PHE A 103 -6.28 0.89 10.75
N ALA A 104 -6.26 2.15 10.34
CA ALA A 104 -5.08 3.01 10.36
C ALA A 104 -4.54 3.33 11.77
N GLY A 105 -5.38 3.23 12.81
CA GLY A 105 -5.01 3.60 14.17
C GLY A 105 -4.51 5.04 14.24
N CYS A 106 -3.35 5.26 14.86
CA CYS A 106 -2.71 6.58 14.90
C CYS A 106 -1.83 6.89 13.67
N GLY A 107 -1.80 6.03 12.63
CA GLY A 107 -1.14 6.31 11.35
C GLY A 107 0.30 5.84 11.23
N GLY A 108 0.73 4.83 11.98
CA GLY A 108 2.12 4.32 11.86
C GLY A 108 2.44 3.74 10.49
N MET A 109 1.48 3.05 9.85
CA MET A 109 1.64 2.51 8.51
C MET A 109 1.55 3.62 7.46
N SER A 110 0.55 4.49 7.53
CA SER A 110 0.41 5.66 6.65
C SER A 110 1.68 6.50 6.63
N LEU A 111 2.21 6.89 7.80
CA LEU A 111 3.43 7.68 7.89
C LEU A 111 4.64 6.98 7.25
N GLY A 112 4.74 5.65 7.43
CA GLY A 112 5.82 4.88 6.82
C GLY A 112 5.74 4.84 5.30
N PHE A 113 4.54 4.71 4.74
CA PHE A 113 4.30 4.74 3.30
C PHE A 113 4.54 6.13 2.71
N GLU A 114 4.07 7.21 3.37
CA GLU A 114 4.36 8.59 2.96
C GLU A 114 5.87 8.88 2.97
N LYS A 115 6.62 8.42 3.98
CA LYS A 115 8.08 8.54 4.01
C LYS A 115 8.78 7.81 2.86
N ALA A 116 8.16 6.80 2.28
CA ALA A 116 8.66 6.11 1.11
C ALA A 116 8.28 6.80 -0.21
N GLY A 117 7.41 7.82 -0.20
CA GLY A 117 6.96 8.55 -1.37
C GLY A 117 5.58 8.11 -1.90
N VAL A 118 4.82 7.31 -1.14
CA VAL A 118 3.44 6.97 -1.47
C VAL A 118 2.51 8.08 -1.00
N ASN A 119 1.57 8.50 -1.84
CA ASN A 119 0.54 9.47 -1.48
C ASN A 119 -0.64 8.76 -0.81
N VAL A 120 -0.74 8.82 0.52
CA VAL A 120 -1.92 8.31 1.23
C VAL A 120 -3.06 9.31 1.03
N VAL A 121 -4.16 8.87 0.40
CA VAL A 121 -5.29 9.75 0.03
C VAL A 121 -6.45 9.68 1.01
N ALA A 122 -6.56 8.60 1.78
CA ALA A 122 -7.57 8.42 2.82
C ALA A 122 -7.16 7.36 3.84
N ALA A 123 -7.71 7.47 5.05
CA ALA A 123 -7.56 6.49 6.10
C ALA A 123 -8.89 6.20 6.79
N TYR A 124 -9.02 5.00 7.36
CA TYR A 124 -10.22 4.51 8.03
C TYR A 124 -9.88 3.86 9.36
N ASP A 125 -10.60 4.24 10.40
CA ASP A 125 -10.57 3.60 11.73
C ASP A 125 -11.90 3.81 12.44
N ASN A 126 -12.14 3.11 13.55
CA ASN A 126 -13.35 3.30 14.37
C ASN A 126 -13.06 3.82 15.78
N TRP A 127 -11.78 3.99 16.15
CA TRP A 127 -11.38 4.45 17.48
C TRP A 127 -11.15 5.96 17.52
N ASP A 128 -12.06 6.69 18.17
CA ASP A 128 -12.05 8.17 18.22
C ASP A 128 -10.70 8.76 18.64
N ALA A 129 -10.12 8.27 19.75
CA ALA A 129 -8.85 8.80 20.23
C ALA A 129 -7.69 8.62 19.21
N ALA A 130 -7.69 7.54 18.45
CA ALA A 130 -6.70 7.31 17.38
C ALA A 130 -6.95 8.23 16.18
N ILE A 131 -8.22 8.39 15.79
CA ILE A 131 -8.65 9.28 14.70
C ILE A 131 -8.26 10.74 14.99
N ASP A 132 -8.44 11.20 16.22
CA ASP A 132 -8.07 12.57 16.61
C ASP A 132 -6.55 12.79 16.51
N VAL A 133 -5.75 11.83 16.99
CA VAL A 133 -4.29 11.85 16.82
C VAL A 133 -3.92 11.81 15.34
N TYR A 134 -4.59 10.99 14.54
CA TYR A 134 -4.37 10.90 13.09
C TYR A 134 -4.58 12.26 12.41
N ARG A 135 -5.73 12.90 12.64
CA ARG A 135 -6.08 14.23 12.09
C ARG A 135 -5.07 15.32 12.44
N ALA A 136 -4.46 15.25 13.61
CA ALA A 136 -3.48 16.25 14.04
C ALA A 136 -2.10 16.10 13.35
N ASN A 137 -1.87 15.00 12.63
CA ASN A 137 -0.58 14.68 12.05
C ASN A 137 -0.59 14.51 10.52
N PHE A 138 -1.76 14.29 9.90
CA PHE A 138 -1.89 14.06 8.46
C PHE A 138 -2.79 15.11 7.80
N GLN A 139 -2.55 15.38 6.51
CA GLN A 139 -3.34 16.35 5.73
C GLN A 139 -4.52 15.69 5.01
N HIS A 140 -4.38 14.41 4.65
CA HIS A 140 -5.45 13.65 4.01
C HIS A 140 -6.53 13.24 5.03
N PRO A 141 -7.78 13.00 4.57
CA PRO A 141 -8.90 12.70 5.47
C PRO A 141 -8.74 11.35 6.17
N VAL A 142 -9.21 11.29 7.43
CA VAL A 142 -9.48 10.04 8.14
C VAL A 142 -10.97 9.94 8.46
N PHE A 143 -11.57 8.82 8.08
CA PHE A 143 -12.99 8.55 8.25
C PHE A 143 -13.23 7.61 9.43
N LYS A 144 -14.17 7.99 10.30
CA LYS A 144 -14.66 7.08 11.32
C LYS A 144 -15.64 6.12 10.70
N ARG A 145 -15.25 4.85 10.50
CA ARG A 145 -16.10 3.80 9.94
C ARG A 145 -15.88 2.48 10.68
N ASP A 146 -16.97 1.74 10.81
CA ASP A 146 -16.89 0.32 11.14
C ASP A 146 -16.62 -0.47 9.84
N LEU A 147 -15.42 -1.00 9.71
CA LEU A 147 -15.01 -1.75 8.52
C LEU A 147 -15.68 -3.15 8.42
N SER A 148 -16.59 -3.50 9.33
CA SER A 148 -17.50 -4.63 9.16
C SER A 148 -18.69 -4.28 8.24
N ASP A 149 -18.97 -2.99 8.03
CA ASP A 149 -20.02 -2.51 7.13
C ASP A 149 -19.59 -2.68 5.66
N VAL A 150 -20.41 -3.40 4.90
CA VAL A 150 -20.17 -3.71 3.49
C VAL A 150 -20.17 -2.44 2.62
N SER A 151 -20.94 -1.42 3.00
CA SER A 151 -21.07 -0.17 2.24
C SER A 151 -19.74 0.61 2.14
N VAL A 152 -18.82 0.42 3.11
CA VAL A 152 -17.50 1.06 3.11
C VAL A 152 -16.67 0.64 1.90
N SER A 153 -16.91 -0.53 1.32
CA SER A 153 -16.20 -0.99 0.12
C SER A 153 -16.39 -0.05 -1.08
N GLU A 154 -17.58 0.52 -1.24
CA GLU A 154 -17.88 1.48 -2.31
C GLU A 154 -17.20 2.83 -2.04
N GLU A 155 -17.19 3.28 -0.78
CA GLU A 155 -16.50 4.51 -0.39
C GLU A 155 -14.99 4.41 -0.66
N VAL A 156 -14.35 3.29 -0.29
CA VAL A 156 -12.94 3.03 -0.57
C VAL A 156 -12.66 2.92 -2.07
N ALA A 157 -13.53 2.24 -2.82
CA ALA A 157 -13.41 2.10 -4.27
C ALA A 157 -13.49 3.45 -5.00
N GLY A 158 -14.23 4.41 -4.45
CA GLY A 158 -14.33 5.78 -4.97
C GLY A 158 -13.00 6.54 -5.03
N PHE A 159 -12.02 6.17 -4.19
CA PHE A 159 -10.66 6.74 -4.24
C PHE A 159 -9.79 6.12 -5.33
N ALA A 160 -10.18 4.99 -5.93
CA ALA A 160 -9.41 4.23 -6.92
C ALA A 160 -7.91 4.09 -6.51
N PRO A 161 -7.59 3.56 -5.31
CA PRO A 161 -6.22 3.53 -4.82
C PRO A 161 -5.38 2.52 -5.59
N ASP A 162 -4.10 2.84 -5.82
CA ASP A 162 -3.12 1.90 -6.35
C ASP A 162 -2.74 0.83 -5.31
N ILE A 163 -2.77 1.22 -4.03
CA ILE A 163 -2.41 0.36 -2.90
C ILE A 163 -3.50 0.42 -1.82
N ILE A 164 -3.91 -0.72 -1.30
CA ILE A 164 -4.64 -0.79 -0.01
C ILE A 164 -3.68 -1.34 1.04
N ILE A 165 -3.43 -0.55 2.08
CA ILE A 165 -2.64 -0.96 3.25
C ILE A 165 -3.56 -1.16 4.45
N GLY A 166 -3.13 -1.96 5.45
CA GLY A 166 -3.91 -2.08 6.67
C GLY A 166 -3.43 -3.12 7.66
N GLY A 167 -3.80 -2.92 8.93
CA GLY A 167 -3.54 -3.84 10.02
C GLY A 167 -4.84 -4.31 10.70
N PRO A 168 -5.64 -5.21 10.08
CA PRO A 168 -6.89 -5.64 10.67
C PRO A 168 -6.67 -6.30 12.04
N PRO A 169 -7.55 -6.08 13.03
CA PRO A 169 -7.38 -6.57 14.39
C PRO A 169 -7.35 -8.10 14.46
N CYS A 170 -6.41 -8.64 15.26
CA CYS A 170 -6.13 -10.06 15.41
C CYS A 170 -6.28 -10.53 16.87
N GLN A 171 -7.31 -10.06 17.60
CA GLN A 171 -7.41 -10.37 19.04
C GLN A 171 -7.81 -11.83 19.33
N ASP A 172 -8.48 -12.50 18.42
CA ASP A 172 -8.86 -13.91 18.57
C ASP A 172 -7.63 -14.85 18.50
N PHE A 173 -6.50 -14.35 17.99
CA PHE A 173 -5.21 -15.06 17.91
C PHE A 173 -4.20 -14.62 18.97
N SER A 174 -4.54 -13.66 19.86
CA SER A 174 -3.64 -13.24 20.94
C SER A 174 -3.68 -14.25 22.12
N GLN A 175 -2.53 -14.40 22.81
CA GLN A 175 -2.44 -15.27 23.99
C GLN A 175 -3.34 -14.85 25.17
N ALA A 176 -3.92 -13.66 25.11
CA ALA A 176 -4.73 -13.04 26.17
C ALA A 176 -6.24 -13.05 25.89
N GLY A 177 -6.67 -13.44 24.69
CA GLY A 177 -8.09 -13.53 24.31
C GLY A 177 -8.63 -14.95 24.43
N LYS A 178 -9.95 -15.11 24.60
CA LYS A 178 -10.62 -16.40 24.43
C LYS A 178 -10.36 -16.87 22.99
N ARG A 179 -9.83 -18.07 22.82
CA ARG A 179 -9.41 -18.68 21.54
C ARG A 179 -10.61 -19.09 20.66
N SER A 180 -11.55 -18.21 20.41
CA SER A 180 -12.68 -18.48 19.54
C SER A 180 -12.40 -17.86 18.18
N GLU A 181 -12.24 -18.69 17.15
CA GLU A 181 -12.11 -18.25 15.77
C GLU A 181 -13.43 -17.66 15.21
N ASP A 182 -14.55 -17.86 15.94
CA ASP A 182 -15.89 -17.39 15.59
C ASP A 182 -16.20 -15.98 16.15
N GLY A 183 -15.21 -15.30 16.77
CA GLY A 183 -15.37 -13.96 17.31
C GLY A 183 -15.50 -12.91 16.21
N GLY A 184 -16.32 -11.86 16.45
CA GLY A 184 -16.61 -10.78 15.47
C GLY A 184 -15.41 -10.04 14.89
N ARG A 185 -14.20 -10.28 15.41
CA ARG A 185 -12.94 -9.67 14.92
C ARG A 185 -12.22 -10.49 13.84
N ALA A 186 -12.46 -11.80 13.76
CA ALA A 186 -12.04 -12.60 12.62
C ALA A 186 -12.75 -12.15 11.34
N ILE A 187 -13.99 -11.68 11.47
CA ILE A 187 -14.78 -11.07 10.40
C ILE A 187 -14.05 -9.87 9.78
N LEU A 188 -13.43 -8.99 10.58
CA LEU A 188 -12.75 -7.79 10.07
C LEU A 188 -11.55 -8.11 9.16
N SER A 189 -10.83 -9.20 9.43
CA SER A 189 -9.76 -9.66 8.54
C SER A 189 -10.31 -10.19 7.20
N VAL A 190 -11.46 -10.85 7.21
CA VAL A 190 -12.15 -11.30 5.98
C VAL A 190 -12.70 -10.09 5.22
N ARG A 191 -13.30 -9.12 5.93
CA ARG A 191 -13.77 -7.86 5.33
C ARG A 191 -12.66 -7.09 4.62
N TYR A 192 -11.46 -7.09 5.17
CA TYR A 192 -10.30 -6.52 4.50
C TYR A 192 -10.10 -7.11 3.09
N ALA A 193 -10.16 -8.44 2.96
CA ALA A 193 -10.04 -9.12 1.67
C ALA A 193 -11.23 -8.84 0.73
N GLU A 194 -12.44 -8.67 1.26
CA GLU A 194 -13.64 -8.32 0.48
C GLU A 194 -13.57 -6.89 -0.06
N ILE A 195 -13.09 -5.92 0.74
CA ILE A 195 -12.84 -4.55 0.27
C ILE A 195 -11.82 -4.57 -0.87
N ILE A 196 -10.74 -5.34 -0.74
CA ILE A 196 -9.74 -5.50 -1.79
C ILE A 196 -10.36 -6.11 -3.05
N ALA A 197 -11.17 -7.16 -2.91
CA ALA A 197 -11.84 -7.81 -4.04
C ALA A 197 -12.77 -6.85 -4.80
N ARG A 198 -13.38 -5.88 -4.10
CA ARG A 198 -14.21 -4.83 -4.69
C ARG A 198 -13.40 -3.73 -5.37
N CYS A 199 -12.34 -3.26 -4.71
CA CYS A 199 -11.51 -2.14 -5.20
C CYS A 199 -10.52 -2.57 -6.27
N LYS A 200 -10.02 -3.80 -6.22
CA LYS A 200 -8.97 -4.36 -7.10
C LYS A 200 -7.75 -3.46 -7.26
N PRO A 201 -7.12 -2.98 -6.15
CA PRO A 201 -5.92 -2.18 -6.25
C PRO A 201 -4.79 -3.00 -6.89
N ARG A 202 -3.80 -2.32 -7.52
CA ARG A 202 -2.62 -3.02 -8.06
C ARG A 202 -1.85 -3.76 -6.97
N PHE A 203 -1.72 -3.15 -5.78
CA PHE A 203 -1.01 -3.74 -4.65
C PHE A 203 -1.86 -3.77 -3.38
N ILE A 204 -1.57 -4.74 -2.52
CA ILE A 204 -2.12 -4.80 -1.16
C ILE A 204 -1.00 -5.06 -0.16
N VAL A 205 -1.12 -4.49 1.03
CA VAL A 205 -0.21 -4.75 2.15
C VAL A 205 -1.00 -4.92 3.44
N MET A 206 -1.03 -6.13 3.95
CA MET A 206 -1.68 -6.47 5.22
C MET A 206 -0.62 -6.77 6.27
N GLU A 207 -0.66 -6.07 7.41
CA GLU A 207 0.20 -6.36 8.57
C GLU A 207 -0.57 -7.11 9.65
N ASN A 208 0.13 -8.01 10.35
CA ASN A 208 -0.44 -8.67 11.53
C ASN A 208 0.63 -9.32 12.40
N VAL A 209 0.21 -9.91 13.53
CA VAL A 209 1.12 -10.72 14.37
C VAL A 209 1.50 -12.03 13.66
N PRO A 210 2.70 -12.61 13.91
CA PRO A 210 3.19 -13.79 13.19
C PRO A 210 2.27 -15.02 13.26
N ARG A 211 1.49 -15.16 14.32
CA ARG A 211 0.58 -16.29 14.52
C ARG A 211 -0.58 -16.34 13.52
N VAL A 212 -0.98 -15.19 12.97
CA VAL A 212 -2.07 -15.15 11.97
C VAL A 212 -1.76 -15.98 10.73
N ARG A 213 -0.48 -16.20 10.42
CA ARG A 213 -0.03 -16.93 9.22
C ARG A 213 -0.68 -18.30 9.04
N THR A 214 -0.94 -19.00 10.16
CA THR A 214 -1.49 -20.36 10.19
C THR A 214 -2.95 -20.42 10.63
N SER A 215 -3.67 -19.30 10.59
CA SER A 215 -5.09 -19.24 10.96
C SER A 215 -6.00 -19.56 9.79
N LYS A 216 -7.20 -20.05 10.07
CA LYS A 216 -8.26 -20.27 9.06
C LYS A 216 -8.65 -18.98 8.35
N SER A 217 -8.69 -17.84 9.10
CA SER A 217 -8.97 -16.54 8.50
C SER A 217 -7.91 -16.15 7.47
N MET A 218 -6.62 -16.41 7.74
CA MET A 218 -5.55 -16.15 6.78
C MET A 218 -5.63 -17.07 5.55
N GLU A 219 -6.03 -18.31 5.73
CA GLU A 219 -6.28 -19.23 4.62
C GLU A 219 -7.41 -18.71 3.71
N ALA A 220 -8.54 -18.28 4.30
CA ALA A 220 -9.65 -17.68 3.58
C ALA A 220 -9.25 -16.39 2.84
N ILE A 221 -8.48 -15.49 3.49
CA ILE A 221 -7.97 -14.27 2.88
C ILE A 221 -7.11 -14.59 1.65
N ARG A 222 -6.16 -15.52 1.79
CA ARG A 222 -5.30 -15.95 0.67
C ARG A 222 -6.12 -16.52 -0.48
N ALA A 223 -7.11 -17.38 -0.18
CA ALA A 223 -7.99 -17.96 -1.20
C ALA A 223 -8.77 -16.88 -1.95
N THR A 224 -9.34 -15.90 -1.22
CA THR A 224 -10.05 -14.76 -1.81
C THR A 224 -9.14 -13.95 -2.73
N LEU A 225 -7.93 -13.57 -2.27
CA LEU A 225 -6.99 -12.77 -3.04
C LEU A 225 -6.48 -13.52 -4.28
N LYS A 226 -6.21 -14.82 -4.14
CA LYS A 226 -5.83 -15.68 -5.28
C LYS A 226 -6.92 -15.77 -6.33
N ALA A 227 -8.17 -15.92 -5.92
CA ALA A 227 -9.32 -15.91 -6.82
C ALA A 227 -9.49 -14.59 -7.60
N GLN A 228 -8.97 -13.49 -7.05
CA GLN A 228 -8.93 -12.18 -7.72
C GLN A 228 -7.69 -12.01 -8.64
N GLY A 229 -6.78 -12.96 -8.72
CA GLY A 229 -5.59 -12.91 -9.57
C GLY A 229 -4.35 -12.30 -8.91
N TYR A 230 -4.31 -12.16 -7.57
CA TYR A 230 -3.12 -11.69 -6.89
C TYR A 230 -2.05 -12.76 -6.74
N GLY A 231 -0.80 -12.44 -7.12
CA GLY A 231 0.38 -13.11 -6.60
C GLY A 231 0.67 -12.62 -5.18
N LEU A 232 1.11 -13.51 -4.28
CA LEU A 232 1.25 -13.24 -2.86
C LEU A 232 2.65 -13.52 -2.34
N SER A 233 3.25 -12.53 -1.65
CA SER A 233 4.44 -12.66 -0.81
C SER A 233 4.04 -12.58 0.66
N GLY A 234 4.43 -13.56 1.46
CA GLY A 234 4.04 -13.65 2.88
C GLY A 234 5.23 -13.86 3.80
N ARG A 235 5.72 -12.81 4.48
CA ARG A 235 6.95 -12.84 5.29
C ARG A 235 6.74 -12.39 6.73
N VAL A 236 7.50 -13.00 7.64
CA VAL A 236 7.65 -12.52 9.02
C VAL A 236 8.90 -11.64 9.06
N MET A 237 8.68 -10.34 9.22
CA MET A 237 9.74 -9.34 9.33
C MET A 237 10.10 -9.10 10.79
N ASP A 238 11.39 -9.03 11.12
CA ASP A 238 11.89 -8.55 12.40
C ASP A 238 12.21 -7.05 12.26
N ALA A 239 11.47 -6.21 12.96
CA ALA A 239 11.61 -4.76 12.87
C ALA A 239 13.04 -4.29 13.20
N SER A 240 13.75 -5.00 14.09
CA SER A 240 15.13 -4.66 14.46
C SER A 240 16.13 -4.77 13.30
N LEU A 241 15.81 -5.53 12.26
CA LEU A 241 16.60 -5.65 11.03
C LEU A 241 16.13 -4.67 9.94
N CYS A 242 15.07 -3.89 10.20
CA CYS A 242 14.44 -2.96 9.28
C CYS A 242 14.55 -1.50 9.74
N GLY A 243 15.61 -1.14 10.49
CA GLY A 243 15.84 0.22 10.97
C GLY A 243 14.94 0.65 12.15
N VAL A 244 14.48 -0.30 12.96
CA VAL A 244 13.69 -0.05 14.17
C VAL A 244 14.42 -0.58 15.39
N PRO A 245 14.66 0.20 16.45
CA PRO A 245 15.39 -0.25 17.64
C PRO A 245 14.52 -1.14 18.54
N GLN A 246 13.87 -2.16 17.94
CA GLN A 246 12.90 -2.99 18.64
C GLN A 246 12.82 -4.41 18.06
N ALA A 247 13.04 -5.43 18.89
CA ALA A 247 12.81 -6.83 18.58
C ALA A 247 11.29 -7.10 18.50
N ARG A 248 10.68 -6.76 17.36
CA ARG A 248 9.26 -6.86 17.08
C ARG A 248 9.03 -7.62 15.78
N LYS A 249 8.52 -8.83 15.86
CA LYS A 249 8.19 -9.62 14.68
C LYS A 249 6.77 -9.37 14.24
N ARG A 250 6.60 -9.10 12.91
CA ARG A 250 5.31 -8.90 12.27
C ARG A 250 5.22 -9.67 10.98
N TYR A 251 4.05 -10.22 10.73
CA TYR A 251 3.74 -10.88 9.47
C TYR A 251 3.16 -9.86 8.50
N PHE A 252 3.74 -9.79 7.32
CA PHE A 252 3.20 -9.05 6.19
C PHE A 252 2.70 -10.03 5.13
N LEU A 253 1.46 -9.83 4.65
CA LEU A 253 0.94 -10.42 3.44
C LEU A 253 0.84 -9.31 2.40
N ILE A 254 1.62 -9.45 1.33
CA ILE A 254 1.71 -8.45 0.27
C ILE A 254 1.24 -9.11 -1.02
N GLY A 255 0.34 -8.44 -1.75
CA GLY A 255 -0.18 -8.94 -3.01
C GLY A 255 0.08 -7.94 -4.14
N CYS A 256 0.30 -8.49 -5.33
CA CYS A 256 0.35 -7.73 -6.58
C CYS A 256 -0.53 -8.42 -7.61
N LEU A 257 -1.43 -7.66 -8.24
CA LEU A 257 -2.33 -8.18 -9.26
C LEU A 257 -1.53 -8.65 -10.49
N GLY A 258 -1.75 -9.91 -10.92
CA GLY A 258 -1.06 -10.51 -12.06
C GLY A 258 0.37 -10.99 -11.80
N ALA A 259 0.96 -10.74 -10.62
CA ALA A 259 2.31 -11.21 -10.30
C ALA A 259 2.36 -12.70 -9.92
N PRO A 260 3.55 -13.35 -9.98
CA PRO A 260 3.75 -14.67 -9.39
C PRO A 260 3.80 -14.62 -7.86
N ASP A 261 3.60 -15.77 -7.19
CA ASP A 261 3.84 -15.88 -5.75
C ASP A 261 5.32 -15.67 -5.42
N GLY A 262 5.59 -15.05 -4.27
CA GLY A 262 6.95 -14.74 -3.82
C GLY A 262 7.59 -13.56 -4.58
N PHE A 263 6.83 -12.82 -5.38
CA PHE A 263 7.34 -11.72 -6.23
C PHE A 263 8.16 -10.68 -5.46
N LEU A 264 7.82 -10.41 -4.21
CA LEU A 264 8.45 -9.38 -3.39
C LEU A 264 9.55 -9.94 -2.47
N ASP A 265 9.66 -11.26 -2.32
CA ASP A 265 10.57 -11.88 -1.37
C ASP A 265 12.04 -11.43 -1.55
N PRO A 266 12.60 -11.36 -2.77
CA PRO A 266 13.97 -10.88 -2.96
C PRO A 266 14.20 -9.43 -2.52
N TYR A 267 13.21 -8.56 -2.72
CA TYR A 267 13.27 -7.15 -2.33
C TYR A 267 13.17 -6.96 -0.82
N LEU A 268 12.38 -7.80 -0.14
CA LEU A 268 12.26 -7.80 1.31
C LEU A 268 13.52 -8.36 2.00
N GLU A 269 14.30 -9.20 1.31
CA GLU A 269 15.55 -9.76 1.84
C GLU A 269 16.74 -8.83 1.63
N LYS A 270 16.83 -8.21 0.46
CA LYS A 270 17.99 -7.42 0.00
C LYS A 270 18.38 -6.29 0.94
N GLY A 271 17.42 -5.64 1.59
CA GLY A 271 17.65 -4.45 2.42
C GLY A 271 17.73 -4.72 3.93
N LEU A 272 17.70 -5.99 4.37
CA LEU A 272 17.80 -6.31 5.80
C LEU A 272 19.20 -5.96 6.33
N SER A 273 19.24 -5.37 7.53
CA SER A 273 20.50 -5.15 8.24
C SER A 273 21.11 -6.50 8.63
N ASP A 274 22.43 -6.57 8.70
CA ASP A 274 23.22 -7.71 9.18
C ASP A 274 23.17 -7.85 10.70
N HIS A 275 22.79 -6.81 11.43
CA HIS A 275 22.63 -6.79 12.86
C HIS A 275 21.33 -6.12 13.30
N GLN A 276 20.90 -6.42 14.52
CA GLN A 276 19.72 -5.83 15.14
C GLN A 276 20.04 -4.45 15.68
N MET A 277 19.25 -3.44 15.28
CA MET A 277 19.42 -2.06 15.74
C MET A 277 19.09 -1.92 17.23
N THR A 278 20.02 -1.36 18.00
CA THR A 278 19.83 -1.03 19.41
C THR A 278 19.13 0.31 19.62
N ILE A 279 18.62 0.53 20.85
CA ILE A 279 18.02 1.83 21.19
C ILE A 279 19.08 2.94 21.10
N ARG A 280 20.30 2.67 21.60
CA ARG A 280 21.39 3.65 21.57
C ARG A 280 21.83 4.02 20.15
N GLU A 281 21.92 3.07 19.24
CA GLU A 281 22.23 3.35 17.83
C GLU A 281 21.20 4.26 17.18
N TYR A 282 19.92 4.11 17.52
CA TYR A 282 18.85 4.90 16.92
C TYR A 282 18.60 6.26 17.59
N LEU A 283 18.62 6.34 18.92
CA LEU A 283 18.27 7.53 19.71
C LEU A 283 19.49 8.21 20.33
N GLY A 284 20.69 7.61 20.26
CA GLY A 284 21.87 8.13 20.96
C GLY A 284 21.59 8.24 22.46
N ASN A 285 21.80 9.45 22.99
CA ASN A 285 21.56 9.77 24.41
C ASN A 285 20.21 10.49 24.66
N GLU A 286 19.29 10.49 23.68
CA GLU A 286 17.98 11.20 23.77
C GLU A 286 17.16 10.76 25.02
N LEU A 287 17.26 9.49 25.42
CA LEU A 287 16.52 8.98 26.57
C LEU A 287 17.09 9.41 27.94
N GLY A 288 18.36 9.82 28.01
CA GLY A 288 19.02 10.19 29.25
C GLY A 288 19.12 9.07 30.30
N ILE A 289 19.04 7.80 29.87
CA ILE A 289 19.15 6.61 30.70
C ILE A 289 19.88 5.51 29.94
N ASP A 290 20.52 4.60 30.67
CA ASP A 290 21.16 3.40 30.10
C ASP A 290 20.30 2.15 30.26
N TYR A 291 19.35 2.17 31.24
CA TYR A 291 18.51 1.03 31.55
C TYR A 291 17.06 1.44 31.73
N TYR A 292 16.14 0.55 31.30
CA TYR A 292 14.72 0.77 31.48
C TYR A 292 14.02 -0.47 31.99
N PHE A 293 12.97 -0.26 32.81
CA PHE A 293 12.11 -1.31 33.31
C PHE A 293 10.91 -1.52 32.39
N ARG A 294 10.57 -2.77 32.16
CA ARG A 294 9.32 -3.17 31.52
C ARG A 294 8.73 -4.39 32.19
N ILE A 295 7.46 -4.29 32.62
CA ILE A 295 6.77 -5.38 33.29
C ILE A 295 6.84 -6.69 32.47
N PRO A 296 7.40 -7.79 32.99
CA PRO A 296 7.50 -9.04 32.28
C PRO A 296 6.13 -9.75 32.20
N ARG A 297 5.95 -10.66 31.26
CA ARG A 297 4.74 -11.50 31.18
C ARG A 297 4.71 -12.58 32.27
N SER A 298 5.86 -12.95 32.80
CA SER A 298 6.08 -13.92 33.86
C SER A 298 7.25 -13.44 34.70
N TYR A 299 7.16 -13.59 36.01
CA TYR A 299 8.25 -13.28 36.94
C TYR A 299 9.51 -14.14 36.75
N THR A 300 9.44 -15.17 35.92
CA THR A 300 10.60 -15.99 35.50
C THR A 300 11.41 -15.33 34.38
N ARG A 301 11.09 -14.08 33.99
CA ARG A 301 11.77 -13.33 32.94
C ARG A 301 12.29 -12.01 33.46
N ARG A 302 13.44 -11.57 32.94
CA ARG A 302 14.01 -10.26 33.25
C ARG A 302 13.03 -9.14 32.93
N ALA A 303 13.16 -8.02 33.63
CA ALA A 303 12.35 -6.83 33.47
C ALA A 303 13.18 -5.57 33.22
N ILE A 304 14.48 -5.59 33.51
CA ILE A 304 15.40 -4.47 33.28
C ILE A 304 16.24 -4.78 32.04
N PHE A 305 16.25 -3.85 31.11
CA PHE A 305 16.88 -3.96 29.79
C PHE A 305 17.84 -2.79 29.58
N SER A 306 18.96 -3.03 28.88
CA SER A 306 19.86 -1.98 28.43
C SER A 306 19.34 -1.30 27.16
N ILE A 307 19.69 -0.03 26.95
CA ILE A 307 19.50 0.64 25.67
C ILE A 307 20.55 0.23 24.63
N ASP A 308 21.59 -0.50 25.01
CA ASP A 308 22.58 -1.11 24.11
C ASP A 308 22.08 -2.42 23.49
N GLU A 309 20.82 -2.74 23.64
CA GLU A 309 20.12 -3.84 22.99
C GLU A 309 18.84 -3.34 22.30
N PRO A 310 18.28 -4.09 21.33
CA PRO A 310 16.97 -3.77 20.76
C PRO A 310 15.91 -3.80 21.85
N SER A 311 15.02 -2.81 21.86
CA SER A 311 13.89 -2.82 22.80
C SER A 311 13.07 -4.10 22.65
N VAL A 312 12.60 -4.63 23.74
CA VAL A 312 11.53 -5.63 23.70
C VAL A 312 10.26 -5.02 23.08
N THR A 313 9.42 -5.86 22.46
CA THR A 313 8.20 -5.39 21.79
C THR A 313 7.39 -4.42 22.65
N ILE A 314 7.20 -3.18 22.19
CA ILE A 314 6.31 -2.18 22.79
C ILE A 314 4.87 -2.68 22.67
N ARG A 315 4.14 -2.69 23.78
CA ARG A 315 2.75 -3.18 23.89
C ARG A 315 1.82 -2.04 24.28
N GLY A 316 0.53 -2.16 24.01
CA GLY A 316 -0.49 -1.20 24.40
C GLY A 316 -0.62 -1.02 25.92
N VAL A 317 -0.26 -2.03 26.70
CA VAL A 317 -0.32 -1.96 28.15
C VAL A 317 1.06 -1.69 28.73
N ASP A 318 1.15 -0.70 29.60
CA ASP A 318 2.30 -0.38 30.40
C ASP A 318 1.89 -0.32 31.88
N ARG A 319 2.73 -0.82 32.77
CA ARG A 319 2.48 -0.84 34.23
C ARG A 319 3.72 -0.33 34.96
N PRO A 320 3.53 0.39 36.08
CA PRO A 320 4.63 0.84 36.91
C PRO A 320 5.42 -0.34 37.49
N ILE A 321 6.59 -0.05 37.99
CA ILE A 321 7.43 -1.00 38.71
C ILE A 321 6.67 -1.45 39.98
N PRO A 322 6.47 -2.77 40.19
CA PRO A 322 5.85 -3.25 41.44
C PRO A 322 6.72 -2.92 42.63
N PRO A 323 6.14 -2.47 43.78
CA PRO A 323 6.92 -2.15 44.98
C PRO A 323 7.79 -3.31 45.52
N ASN A 324 7.37 -4.55 45.28
CA ASN A 324 8.03 -5.76 45.69
C ASN A 324 8.77 -6.49 44.57
N TYR A 325 9.18 -5.77 43.51
CA TYR A 325 9.95 -6.35 42.44
C TYR A 325 11.26 -6.93 42.95
N LYS A 326 11.51 -8.21 42.63
CA LYS A 326 12.77 -8.90 42.94
C LYS A 326 13.60 -8.97 41.66
N LEU A 327 14.86 -8.57 41.75
CA LEU A 327 15.81 -8.65 40.65
C LEU A 327 15.87 -10.07 40.10
N HIS A 328 15.85 -10.16 38.79
CA HIS A 328 16.08 -11.38 38.04
C HIS A 328 17.59 -11.51 37.70
N PRO A 329 18.19 -12.70 37.72
CA PRO A 329 19.63 -12.85 37.41
C PRO A 329 20.07 -12.29 36.06
N ASN A 330 19.16 -12.19 35.12
CA ASN A 330 19.41 -11.66 33.78
C ASN A 330 18.94 -10.20 33.62
N ASP A 331 18.60 -9.47 34.68
CA ASP A 331 18.38 -8.04 34.62
C ASP A 331 19.68 -7.32 34.24
N ALA A 332 19.60 -6.32 33.37
CA ALA A 332 20.78 -5.64 32.86
C ALA A 332 21.44 -4.71 33.87
N ALA A 333 20.73 -4.34 34.95
CA ALA A 333 21.22 -3.45 36.02
C ALA A 333 20.37 -3.57 37.28
N ASP A 334 20.77 -2.88 38.33
CA ASP A 334 19.98 -2.70 39.55
C ASP A 334 18.74 -1.87 39.30
N LEU A 335 17.68 -2.10 40.09
CA LEU A 335 16.41 -1.38 39.97
C LEU A 335 16.56 0.15 40.14
N SER A 336 17.53 0.59 40.95
CA SER A 336 17.82 2.02 41.18
C SER A 336 18.32 2.74 39.93
N GLN A 337 18.84 2.02 38.95
CA GLN A 337 19.36 2.55 37.69
C GLN A 337 18.32 2.56 36.55
N ALA A 338 17.14 1.97 36.80
CA ALA A 338 16.14 1.78 35.78
C ALA A 338 14.83 2.50 36.11
N ARG A 339 14.16 3.02 35.09
CA ARG A 339 12.80 3.53 35.17
C ARG A 339 11.94 3.02 34.01
N CYS A 340 10.63 3.13 34.14
CA CYS A 340 9.74 2.88 33.00
C CYS A 340 9.94 3.93 31.90
N LEU A 341 9.78 3.53 30.66
CA LEU A 341 9.73 4.45 29.52
C LEU A 341 8.41 5.22 29.52
N THR A 342 8.50 6.51 29.23
CA THR A 342 7.33 7.37 28.99
C THR A 342 6.64 7.00 27.69
N PRO A 343 5.36 7.37 27.47
CA PRO A 343 4.70 7.17 26.17
C PRO A 343 5.44 7.83 25.00
N LYS A 344 6.05 9.01 25.19
CA LYS A 344 6.85 9.70 24.18
C LYS A 344 8.09 8.86 23.81
N GLU A 345 8.85 8.37 24.78
CA GLU A 345 10.03 7.53 24.53
C GLU A 345 9.65 6.22 23.82
N ARG A 346 8.53 5.62 24.19
CA ARG A 346 7.98 4.44 23.51
C ARG A 346 7.60 4.71 22.06
N SER A 347 7.04 5.89 21.75
CA SER A 347 6.75 6.29 20.37
C SER A 347 8.03 6.51 19.56
N ARG A 348 9.09 7.04 20.19
CA ARG A 348 10.41 7.18 19.55
C ARG A 348 11.02 5.82 19.18
N ILE A 349 10.88 4.82 20.08
CA ILE A 349 11.30 3.43 19.81
C ILE A 349 10.45 2.79 18.69
N GLN A 350 9.18 3.18 18.53
CA GLN A 350 8.33 2.82 17.38
C GLN A 350 8.66 3.65 16.12
N THR A 351 9.71 4.46 16.20
CA THR A 351 10.25 5.28 15.10
C THR A 351 9.32 6.38 14.60
N PHE A 352 8.35 6.83 15.43
CA PHE A 352 7.65 8.07 15.17
C PHE A 352 8.61 9.25 15.30
N PRO A 353 8.55 10.28 14.42
CA PRO A 353 9.37 11.46 14.54
C PRO A 353 9.01 12.25 15.82
N GLU A 354 9.93 13.07 16.30
CA GLU A 354 9.69 13.88 17.51
C GLU A 354 8.52 14.85 17.35
N SER A 355 8.32 15.34 16.13
CA SER A 355 7.23 16.26 15.77
C SER A 355 5.85 15.61 15.77
N PHE A 356 5.76 14.26 15.81
CA PHE A 356 4.48 13.56 15.79
C PHE A 356 3.71 13.80 17.11
N LYS A 357 2.50 14.31 16.98
CA LYS A 357 1.68 14.74 18.11
C LYS A 357 0.85 13.59 18.64
N PHE A 358 1.13 13.17 19.88
CA PHE A 358 0.28 12.26 20.65
C PHE A 358 -0.42 13.04 21.76
N PHE A 359 -1.72 12.86 21.91
CA PHE A 359 -2.52 13.44 22.99
C PHE A 359 -3.65 12.49 23.39
N GLY A 360 -4.33 12.81 24.50
CA GLY A 360 -5.32 11.96 25.15
C GLY A 360 -4.81 11.37 26.46
N SER A 361 -5.49 10.38 26.99
CA SER A 361 -5.07 9.72 28.21
C SER A 361 -3.75 8.94 28.01
N LYS A 362 -2.96 8.78 29.09
CA LYS A 362 -1.76 7.95 29.06
C LYS A 362 -2.06 6.52 28.56
N THR A 363 -3.23 6.00 28.92
CA THR A 363 -3.67 4.67 28.48
C THR A 363 -3.91 4.62 26.99
N ASP A 364 -4.62 5.62 26.43
CA ASP A 364 -4.89 5.69 24.98
C ASP A 364 -3.59 5.83 24.19
N ILE A 365 -2.70 6.73 24.60
CA ILE A 365 -1.40 6.92 23.93
C ILE A 365 -0.60 5.61 23.94
N ASN A 366 -0.51 4.93 25.09
CA ASN A 366 0.18 3.66 25.19
C ASN A 366 -0.45 2.59 24.28
N GLN A 367 -1.78 2.57 24.19
CA GLN A 367 -2.51 1.63 23.33
C GLN A 367 -2.24 1.92 21.85
N MET A 368 -2.31 3.18 21.43
CA MET A 368 -2.00 3.62 20.06
C MET A 368 -0.57 3.22 19.66
N VAL A 369 0.41 3.63 20.49
CA VAL A 369 1.83 3.35 20.25
C VAL A 369 2.12 1.85 20.22
N GLY A 370 1.49 1.07 21.12
CA GLY A 370 1.67 -0.39 21.16
C GLY A 370 1.07 -1.14 19.99
N ASN A 371 -0.08 -0.66 19.47
CA ASN A 371 -0.76 -1.24 18.33
C ASN A 371 -0.10 -0.84 17.00
N ALA A 372 0.50 0.34 16.93
CA ALA A 372 1.06 0.86 15.69
C ALA A 372 2.10 -0.07 15.06
N VAL A 373 2.10 -0.11 13.75
CA VAL A 373 3.24 -0.58 12.97
C VAL A 373 4.37 0.42 13.15
N PRO A 374 5.61 0.00 13.47
CA PRO A 374 6.75 0.91 13.54
C PRO A 374 6.93 1.61 12.19
N VAL A 375 7.12 2.94 12.22
CA VAL A 375 7.16 3.75 10.99
C VAL A 375 8.25 3.28 10.03
N ASN A 376 9.47 3.03 10.54
CA ASN A 376 10.58 2.57 9.69
C ASN A 376 10.35 1.16 9.12
N LEU A 377 9.64 0.26 9.84
CA LEU A 377 9.27 -1.04 9.31
C LEU A 377 8.28 -0.90 8.14
N ALA A 378 7.28 -0.02 8.27
CA ALA A 378 6.35 0.28 7.20
C ALA A 378 7.06 0.95 6.01
N THR A 379 8.00 1.88 6.26
CA THR A 379 8.84 2.50 5.23
C THR A 379 9.69 1.46 4.49
N TYR A 380 10.25 0.49 5.22
CA TYR A 380 11.03 -0.60 4.64
C TYR A 380 10.21 -1.41 3.63
N VAL A 381 9.01 -1.86 4.06
CA VAL A 381 8.11 -2.65 3.20
C VAL A 381 7.64 -1.83 1.99
N ALA A 382 7.30 -0.55 2.20
CA ALA A 382 6.90 0.34 1.11
C ALA A 382 8.01 0.54 0.08
N ARG A 383 9.27 0.74 0.52
CA ARG A 383 10.43 0.87 -0.38
C ARG A 383 10.67 -0.38 -1.20
N ALA A 384 10.60 -1.57 -0.59
CA ALA A 384 10.72 -2.83 -1.30
C ALA A 384 9.65 -2.98 -2.40
N LEU A 385 8.42 -2.58 -2.09
CA LEU A 385 7.30 -2.61 -3.05
C LEU A 385 7.50 -1.61 -4.20
N LEU A 386 7.98 -0.39 -3.91
CA LEU A 386 8.24 0.63 -4.92
C LEU A 386 9.44 0.26 -5.81
N GLU A 387 10.46 -0.39 -5.25
CA GLU A 387 11.59 -0.93 -6.02
C GLU A 387 11.12 -2.01 -7.00
N TYR A 388 10.33 -2.98 -6.53
CA TYR A 388 9.71 -3.98 -7.40
C TYR A 388 8.86 -3.33 -8.51
N ARG A 389 7.99 -2.36 -8.17
CA ARG A 389 7.17 -1.65 -9.15
C ARG A 389 8.02 -1.03 -10.26
N ARG A 390 9.10 -0.34 -9.91
CA ARG A 390 10.04 0.28 -10.85
C ARG A 390 10.68 -0.77 -11.77
N ASP A 391 11.24 -1.84 -11.20
CA ASP A 391 11.93 -2.88 -11.96
C ASP A 391 11.00 -3.58 -12.98
N VAL A 392 9.72 -3.79 -12.63
CA VAL A 392 8.71 -4.34 -13.55
C VAL A 392 8.37 -3.35 -14.65
N SER A 393 8.23 -2.06 -14.33
CA SER A 393 7.92 -1.02 -15.32
C SER A 393 9.08 -0.76 -16.28
N ASP A 394 10.32 -0.90 -15.82
CA ASP A 394 11.53 -0.74 -16.65
C ASP A 394 11.82 -1.97 -17.53
N GLY A 395 10.95 -2.98 -17.51
CA GLY A 395 11.08 -4.19 -18.31
C GLY A 395 12.26 -5.09 -17.92
N LEU A 396 12.78 -4.93 -16.68
CA LEU A 396 13.90 -5.69 -16.14
C LEU A 396 13.53 -7.12 -15.68
N ARG A 397 12.25 -7.55 -15.90
CA ARG A 397 11.73 -8.90 -15.62
C ARG A 397 10.77 -9.39 -16.66
#